data_ead39986a23127d2dbe3c67580d7aa81
#
_entry.id   ead39986a23127d2dbe3c67580d7aa81
#
_cell.length_a   1.000
_cell.length_b   1.000
_cell.length_c   1.000
_cell.angle_alpha   90.00
_cell.angle_beta   90.00
_cell.angle_gamma   90.00
#
_symmetry.space_group_name_H-M   'P 1'
#
loop_
_entity.id
_entity.type
_entity.pdbx_description
1 polymer ?
#
loop_
_entity_poly.entity_id
_entity_poly.type
_entity_poly.pdbx_seq_one_letter_code
_entity_poly.pdbx_strand_id
1 'polypeptide(L)' 'MSTEKIDAALQGLRDTLETDGYVLEWSMEEEDRIGIRVFAGSDACEDCLVPPELMRSIVDNELGPTPYRVGTITLPAKT' A
#
# COMPACT_ATOMS: atom_id res chain seq x y z
N MET A 1 8.79 13.31 -14.07
CA MET A 1 8.63 12.03 -13.47
C MET A 1 8.58 12.13 -12.00
N SER A 2 7.44 12.13 -11.47
CA SER A 2 7.31 12.49 -10.09
C SER A 2 6.74 11.35 -9.28
N THR A 3 7.62 10.64 -8.58
CA THR A 3 7.19 9.66 -7.60
C THR A 3 6.55 10.34 -6.40
N GLU A 4 6.69 11.67 -6.30
CA GLU A 4 6.05 12.44 -5.23
C GLU A 4 4.54 12.28 -5.26
N LYS A 5 3.96 12.15 -6.45
CA LYS A 5 2.52 11.95 -6.56
C LYS A 5 2.09 10.64 -5.95
N ILE A 6 2.91 9.61 -6.10
CA ILE A 6 2.63 8.31 -5.51
C ILE A 6 2.72 8.39 -3.99
N ASP A 7 3.81 8.99 -3.49
CA ASP A 7 3.98 9.17 -2.06
C ASP A 7 2.82 9.97 -1.45
N ALA A 8 2.45 11.06 -2.11
CA ALA A 8 1.36 11.89 -1.61
C ALA A 8 0.04 11.13 -1.61
N ALA A 9 -0.22 10.36 -2.67
CA ALA A 9 -1.45 9.60 -2.76
C ALA A 9 -1.54 8.51 -1.69
N LEU A 10 -0.41 7.91 -1.35
CA LEU A 10 -0.38 6.81 -0.38
C LEU A 10 -0.11 7.25 1.05
N GLN A 11 0.12 8.54 1.27
CA GLN A 11 0.48 9.05 2.59
C GLN A 11 -0.56 8.70 3.65
N GLY A 12 -1.83 8.92 3.35
CA GLY A 12 -2.90 8.63 4.30
C GLY A 12 -2.99 7.14 4.64
N LEU A 13 -2.85 6.30 3.62
CA LEU A 13 -2.87 4.86 3.83
C LEU A 13 -1.66 4.42 4.64
N ARG A 14 -0.48 4.97 4.34
CA ARG A 14 0.73 4.66 5.08
C ARG A 14 0.56 5.00 6.55
N ASP A 15 0.04 6.20 6.84
CA ASP A 15 -0.17 6.64 8.22
C ASP A 15 -1.15 5.72 8.95
N THR A 16 -2.22 5.33 8.27
CA THR A 16 -3.20 4.43 8.86
C THR A 16 -2.57 3.08 9.21
N LEU A 17 -1.77 2.54 8.29
CA LEU A 17 -1.11 1.27 8.53
C LEU A 17 -0.08 1.36 9.64
N GLU A 18 0.65 2.44 9.71
CA GLU A 18 1.63 2.64 10.79
C GLU A 18 0.97 2.67 12.15
N THR A 19 -0.22 3.26 12.23
CA THR A 19 -0.99 3.28 13.47
C THR A 19 -1.30 1.87 13.95
N ASP A 20 -1.52 0.95 13.01
CA ASP A 20 -1.82 -0.44 13.32
C ASP A 20 -0.57 -1.32 13.42
N GLY A 21 0.61 -0.72 13.32
CA GLY A 21 1.86 -1.46 13.46
C GLY A 21 2.39 -2.04 12.17
N TYR A 22 1.89 -1.59 11.02
CA TYR A 22 2.35 -2.06 9.72
C TYR A 22 3.18 -1.00 9.03
N VAL A 23 4.03 -1.45 8.10
CA VAL A 23 4.85 -0.57 7.27
C VAL A 23 4.48 -0.80 5.82
N LEU A 24 4.20 0.27 5.10
CA LEU A 24 3.87 0.20 3.69
C LEU A 24 5.06 0.68 2.86
N GLU A 25 5.44 -0.11 1.86
CA GLU A 25 6.44 0.28 0.89
C GLU A 25 5.88 0.11 -0.51
N TRP A 26 6.40 0.86 -1.45
CA TRP A 26 5.99 0.72 -2.83
C TRP A 26 7.22 0.81 -3.73
N SER A 27 7.09 0.23 -4.92
CA SER A 27 8.16 0.29 -5.92
C SER A 27 7.55 0.30 -7.31
N MET A 28 8.28 0.84 -8.27
CA MET A 28 7.81 0.83 -9.66
C MET A 28 8.00 -0.55 -10.25
N GLU A 29 6.94 -1.09 -10.85
CA GLU A 29 7.01 -2.36 -11.55
C GLU A 29 7.10 -2.14 -13.06
N GLU A 30 6.25 -1.23 -13.55
CA GLU A 30 6.22 -0.86 -14.96
C GLU A 30 6.04 0.64 -15.04
N GLU A 31 5.92 1.17 -16.25
CA GLU A 31 5.83 2.60 -16.44
C GLU A 31 4.71 3.26 -15.64
N ASP A 32 3.57 2.60 -15.57
CA ASP A 32 2.41 3.14 -14.88
C ASP A 32 1.90 2.25 -13.76
N ARG A 33 2.66 1.23 -13.37
CA ARG A 33 2.24 0.29 -12.33
C ARG A 33 3.23 0.27 -11.19
N ILE A 34 2.68 0.18 -10.00
CA ILE A 34 3.50 0.09 -8.79
C ILE A 34 3.18 -1.17 -8.02
N GLY A 35 4.19 -1.69 -7.35
CA GLY A 35 4.01 -2.81 -6.44
C GLY A 35 3.92 -2.27 -5.02
N ILE A 36 2.98 -2.80 -4.27
CA ILE A 36 2.77 -2.42 -2.87
C ILE A 36 3.20 -3.58 -1.98
N ARG A 37 3.98 -3.26 -0.97
CA ARG A 37 4.39 -4.23 0.03
C ARG A 37 3.99 -3.73 1.39
N VAL A 38 3.38 -4.60 2.17
CA VAL A 38 3.03 -4.29 3.54
C VAL A 38 3.74 -5.28 4.45
N PHE A 39 4.44 -4.75 5.44
CA PHE A 39 5.18 -5.57 6.40
C PHE A 39 4.55 -5.40 7.78
N ALA A 40 4.50 -6.49 8.52
CA ALA A 40 4.03 -6.45 9.89
C ALA A 40 5.18 -6.09 10.81
N GLY A 41 4.99 -5.06 11.63
CA GLY A 41 5.93 -4.72 12.68
C GLY A 41 5.72 -5.62 13.89
N SER A 42 6.53 -5.40 14.93
CA SER A 42 6.46 -6.22 16.13
C SER A 42 5.13 -6.07 16.89
N ASP A 43 4.51 -4.91 16.74
CA ASP A 43 3.23 -4.62 17.42
C ASP A 43 2.04 -4.68 16.48
N ALA A 44 2.20 -5.33 15.33
CA ALA A 44 1.13 -5.38 14.34
C ALA A 44 -0.08 -6.14 14.84
N CYS A 45 -1.25 -5.58 14.54
CA CYS A 45 -2.50 -6.23 14.86
C CYS A 45 -2.85 -7.21 13.75
N GLU A 46 -2.81 -8.52 14.05
CA GLU A 46 -3.06 -9.53 13.03
C GLU A 46 -4.46 -9.45 12.43
N ASP A 47 -5.42 -9.05 13.23
CA ASP A 47 -6.81 -8.98 12.79
C ASP A 47 -7.18 -7.66 12.15
N CYS A 48 -6.25 -6.70 12.14
CA CYS A 48 -6.54 -5.37 11.62
C CYS A 48 -6.23 -5.23 10.15
N LEU A 49 -5.49 -6.17 9.59
CA LEU A 49 -5.10 -6.08 8.19
C LEU A 49 -6.26 -6.49 7.29
N VAL A 50 -6.55 -5.62 6.33
CA VAL A 50 -7.64 -5.88 5.38
C VAL A 50 -7.25 -6.97 4.39
N PRO A 51 -8.24 -7.66 3.80
CA PRO A 51 -7.96 -8.65 2.76
C PRO A 51 -7.27 -8.01 1.55
N PRO A 52 -6.50 -8.80 0.78
CA PRO A 52 -5.82 -8.26 -0.41
C PRO A 52 -6.73 -7.55 -1.38
N GLU A 53 -7.94 -8.07 -1.58
CA GLU A 53 -8.89 -7.47 -2.49
C GLU A 53 -9.29 -6.07 -2.06
N LEU A 54 -9.54 -5.92 -0.76
CA LEU A 54 -9.91 -4.62 -0.23
C LEU A 54 -8.72 -3.67 -0.24
N MET A 55 -7.53 -4.18 0.06
CA MET A 55 -6.31 -3.37 0.01
C MET A 55 -6.10 -2.83 -1.41
N ARG A 56 -6.31 -3.66 -2.43
CA ARG A 56 -6.18 -3.24 -3.81
C ARG A 56 -7.18 -2.12 -4.13
N SER A 57 -8.41 -2.26 -3.67
CA SER A 57 -9.42 -1.23 -3.89
C SER A 57 -9.04 0.08 -3.23
N ILE A 58 -8.53 0.01 -2.01
CA ILE A 58 -8.10 1.21 -1.29
C ILE A 58 -6.96 1.89 -2.02
N VAL A 59 -5.94 1.12 -2.43
CA VAL A 59 -4.79 1.68 -3.13
C VAL A 59 -5.21 2.27 -4.47
N ASP A 60 -6.05 1.58 -5.23
CA ASP A 60 -6.53 2.10 -6.50
C ASP A 60 -7.28 3.42 -6.30
N ASN A 61 -8.09 3.50 -5.26
CA ASN A 61 -8.82 4.72 -4.97
C ASN A 61 -7.86 5.87 -4.63
N GLU A 62 -6.83 5.58 -3.85
CA GLU A 62 -5.84 6.61 -3.50
C GLU A 62 -5.04 7.05 -4.73
N LEU A 63 -4.78 6.15 -5.66
CA LEU A 63 -4.04 6.45 -6.87
C LEU A 63 -4.92 7.04 -7.97
N GLY A 64 -6.23 7.14 -7.76
CA GLY A 64 -7.16 7.63 -8.75
C GLY A 64 -6.76 8.94 -9.41
N PRO A 65 -6.31 9.96 -8.66
CA PRO A 65 -5.90 11.23 -9.24
C PRO A 65 -4.57 11.16 -10.00
N THR A 66 -3.87 10.05 -9.95
CA THR A 66 -2.57 9.89 -10.60
C THR A 66 -2.70 9.02 -11.83
N PRO A 67 -1.71 9.06 -12.76
CA PRO A 67 -1.70 8.15 -13.90
C PRO A 67 -1.24 6.74 -13.53
N TYR A 68 -0.92 6.49 -12.27
CA TYR A 68 -0.39 5.21 -11.81
C TYR A 68 -1.49 4.28 -11.36
N ARG A 69 -1.22 2.98 -11.47
CA ARG A 69 -2.14 1.95 -11.01
C ARG A 69 -1.39 0.91 -10.20
N VAL A 70 -2.11 0.23 -9.32
CA VAL A 70 -1.50 -0.83 -8.54
C VAL A 70 -1.33 -2.07 -9.42
N GLY A 71 -0.13 -2.66 -9.37
CA GLY A 71 0.16 -3.92 -10.05
C GLY A 71 0.05 -5.08 -9.08
N THR A 72 1.09 -5.25 -8.26
CA THR A 72 1.15 -6.36 -7.31
C THR A 72 0.99 -5.83 -5.88
N ILE A 73 0.25 -6.55 -5.07
CA ILE A 73 0.15 -6.27 -3.65
C ILE A 73 0.65 -7.48 -2.89
N THR A 74 1.64 -7.26 -2.02
CA THR A 74 2.19 -8.30 -1.16
C THR A 74 1.86 -7.95 0.28
N LEU A 75 1.17 -8.83 0.97
CA LEU A 75 0.81 -8.64 2.36
C LEU A 75 1.59 -9.63 3.23
N PRO A 76 1.73 -9.33 4.54
CA PRO A 76 2.41 -10.25 5.44
C PRO A 76 1.70 -11.59 5.47
N ALA A 77 2.48 -12.65 5.50
CA ALA A 77 1.91 -13.98 5.60
C ALA A 77 1.30 -14.17 6.98
N LYS A 78 0.12 -14.77 7.00
CA LYS A 78 -0.47 -15.17 8.27
C LYS A 78 0.07 -16.54 8.62
N THR A 79 0.55 -16.67 9.79
CA THR A 79 0.97 -17.96 10.31
C THR A 79 -0.11 -18.56 11.16
#